data_2058d6657ec3ca25e546fd2794c8f1b0
#
_entry.id   2058d6657ec3ca25e546fd2794c8f1b0
#
_cell.length_a   1.000
_cell.length_b   1.000
_cell.length_c   1.000
_cell.angle_alpha   90.00
_cell.angle_beta   90.00
_cell.angle_gamma   90.00
#
_symmetry.space_group_name_H-M   'P 1'
#
loop_
_entity.id
_entity.type
_entity.pdbx_description
1 polymer ?
#
loop_
_entity_poly.entity_id
_entity_poly.type
_entity_poly.pdbx_seq_one_letter_code
_entity_poly.pdbx_strand_id
1 'polypeptide(L)'
;GQKLLRTAQREMAYPIAVTIARRGSITGDQWYKASRTVYGPDDPTVKDRLLLILAIGCALMGSALLLLPTLIRALPGRYAYYLPEPLQALRHRPHPDTLPTPDFTVARTVPPLPYPTPMPTLTFTPSPMPSPLPTPTPSPTPSPTPSPTPTPPPRFILTRFRHEYQRWNNCGPATLAMGLSYFGRPETQREIASVLRPDPEDKNVSPEEMAGYVHSLGLGARVAVGGTLERLKRLVRAGFPVIVETWYVRDARDQLGHYRLIIGYDDAMGTFITQDSLDGPSLHVRYDQLDELWRVFNRVYLVLYHPLREGEVLAILGEDGDETRMLERALATAYEEIAAPPSTCVAYARCEDWVTFGWFNVGTNLNALGRFEDAAAAYDHARRLGLHHRMLWYQFGPYEAYYATGRYEDVIALANATLATASNLEESYYWRGMARLAQGDIKGARRDFEKALRYHPGWSPAQDGLAKVEEMEKR
;
A
#
# COMPACT_ATOMS: atom_id res chain seq x y z
N GLY A 1 -59.17 50.28 -12.29
CA GLY A 1 -58.70 49.68 -13.57
C GLY A 1 -57.21 49.48 -13.62
N GLN A 2 -56.41 50.52 -13.30
CA GLN A 2 -54.93 50.43 -13.40
C GLN A 2 -54.24 49.54 -12.36
N LYS A 3 -54.80 49.38 -11.15
CA LYS A 3 -54.22 48.50 -10.12
C LYS A 3 -54.39 47.03 -10.43
N LEU A 4 -55.54 46.64 -11.00
CA LEU A 4 -55.81 45.28 -11.44
C LEU A 4 -54.98 44.87 -12.66
N LEU A 5 -54.75 45.81 -13.60
CA LEU A 5 -53.88 45.56 -14.76
C LEU A 5 -52.42 45.29 -14.33
N ARG A 6 -51.90 46.00 -13.32
CA ARG A 6 -50.54 45.82 -12.79
C ARG A 6 -50.39 44.51 -12.01
N THR A 7 -51.44 44.03 -11.36
CA THR A 7 -51.41 42.72 -10.66
C THR A 7 -51.46 41.58 -11.66
N ALA A 8 -52.31 41.66 -12.70
CA ALA A 8 -52.38 40.66 -13.78
C ALA A 8 -51.07 40.56 -14.59
N GLN A 9 -50.39 41.70 -14.84
CA GLN A 9 -49.08 41.74 -15.50
C GLN A 9 -47.97 41.11 -14.64
N ARG A 10 -48.05 41.24 -13.28
CA ARG A 10 -47.13 40.56 -12.37
C ARG A 10 -47.33 39.05 -12.34
N GLU A 11 -48.56 38.55 -12.36
CA GLU A 11 -48.86 37.13 -12.35
C GLU A 11 -48.50 36.42 -13.67
N MET A 12 -48.55 37.14 -14.83
CA MET A 12 -48.11 36.59 -16.11
C MET A 12 -46.58 36.63 -16.33
N ALA A 13 -45.86 37.54 -15.67
CA ALA A 13 -44.40 37.62 -15.78
C ALA A 13 -43.67 36.48 -15.07
N TYR A 14 -44.25 35.94 -14.00
CA TYR A 14 -43.64 34.85 -13.22
C TYR A 14 -43.55 33.52 -13.97
N PRO A 15 -44.56 33.04 -14.69
CA PRO A 15 -44.46 31.83 -15.52
C PRO A 15 -43.47 31.95 -16.67
N ILE A 16 -43.34 33.15 -17.27
CA ILE A 16 -42.39 33.39 -18.36
C ILE A 16 -40.95 33.34 -17.86
N ALA A 17 -40.65 33.93 -16.69
CA ALA A 17 -39.33 33.86 -16.08
C ALA A 17 -38.92 32.43 -15.71
N VAL A 18 -39.84 31.63 -15.18
CA VAL A 18 -39.60 30.20 -14.85
C VAL A 18 -39.42 29.34 -16.10
N THR A 19 -40.14 29.64 -17.16
CA THR A 19 -40.01 28.89 -18.44
C THR A 19 -38.68 29.23 -19.14
N ILE A 20 -38.21 30.45 -19.04
CA ILE A 20 -36.93 30.89 -19.61
C ILE A 20 -35.75 30.30 -18.83
N ALA A 21 -35.81 30.24 -17.50
CA ALA A 21 -34.77 29.62 -16.67
C ALA A 21 -34.59 28.10 -16.93
N ARG A 22 -35.64 27.43 -17.41
CA ARG A 22 -35.58 25.99 -17.77
C ARG A 22 -34.93 25.70 -19.13
N ARG A 23 -34.68 26.69 -19.99
CA ARG A 23 -34.13 26.49 -21.35
C ARG A 23 -32.67 26.86 -21.55
N GLY A 24 -31.94 27.14 -20.49
CA GLY A 24 -30.47 27.27 -20.50
C GLY A 24 -29.90 28.27 -21.50
N SER A 25 -29.19 29.26 -21.00
CA SER A 25 -28.40 30.31 -21.69
C SER A 25 -29.18 31.54 -22.19
N ILE A 26 -29.52 32.39 -21.25
CA ILE A 26 -29.80 33.80 -21.60
C ILE A 26 -28.59 34.63 -21.13
N THR A 27 -28.00 35.39 -22.04
CA THR A 27 -26.94 36.32 -21.69
C THR A 27 -27.52 37.48 -20.85
N GLY A 28 -26.72 38.08 -19.98
CA GLY A 28 -27.15 39.22 -19.13
C GLY A 28 -27.78 40.37 -19.95
N ASP A 29 -27.39 40.54 -21.21
CA ASP A 29 -27.94 41.54 -22.14
C ASP A 29 -29.38 41.21 -22.58
N GLN A 30 -29.72 39.94 -22.77
CA GLN A 30 -31.08 39.52 -23.11
C GLN A 30 -32.03 39.66 -21.91
N TRP A 31 -31.55 39.42 -20.71
CA TRP A 31 -32.30 39.66 -19.49
C TRP A 31 -32.53 41.12 -19.23
N TYR A 32 -31.52 41.96 -19.47
CA TYR A 32 -31.61 43.42 -19.36
C TYR A 32 -32.60 43.99 -20.35
N LYS A 33 -32.63 43.50 -21.60
CA LYS A 33 -33.61 43.91 -22.62
C LYS A 33 -35.04 43.49 -22.28
N ALA A 34 -35.23 42.29 -21.76
CA ALA A 34 -36.54 41.78 -21.34
C ALA A 34 -37.10 42.55 -20.12
N SER A 35 -36.25 42.87 -19.17
CA SER A 35 -36.67 43.68 -17.99
C SER A 35 -37.04 45.12 -18.34
N ARG A 36 -36.37 45.74 -19.30
CA ARG A 36 -36.74 47.09 -19.82
C ARG A 36 -38.12 47.11 -20.46
N THR A 37 -38.51 46.04 -21.11
CA THR A 37 -39.83 45.94 -21.79
C THR A 37 -40.98 45.85 -20.77
N VAL A 38 -40.73 45.27 -19.58
CA VAL A 38 -41.75 45.07 -18.54
C VAL A 38 -41.85 46.19 -17.54
N TYR A 39 -40.75 46.93 -17.27
CA TYR A 39 -40.67 47.91 -16.18
C TYR A 39 -40.39 49.34 -16.61
N GLY A 40 -40.14 49.60 -17.89
CA GLY A 40 -39.75 50.93 -18.42
C GLY A 40 -38.26 51.23 -18.21
N PRO A 41 -37.69 52.17 -19.04
CA PRO A 41 -36.24 52.39 -19.09
C PRO A 41 -35.63 53.06 -17.86
N ASP A 42 -36.41 53.70 -16.98
CA ASP A 42 -35.91 54.57 -15.91
C ASP A 42 -36.52 54.29 -14.52
N ASP A 43 -37.02 53.07 -14.25
CA ASP A 43 -37.51 52.72 -12.91
C ASP A 43 -36.32 52.43 -11.97
N PRO A 44 -36.01 53.29 -10.99
CA PRO A 44 -34.87 53.14 -10.07
C PRO A 44 -34.99 51.85 -9.25
N THR A 45 -36.20 51.34 -9.01
CA THR A 45 -36.43 50.11 -8.22
C THR A 45 -35.95 48.84 -8.95
N VAL A 46 -35.87 48.87 -10.28
CA VAL A 46 -35.37 47.75 -11.11
C VAL A 46 -33.85 47.68 -11.05
N LYS A 47 -33.17 48.83 -11.08
CA LYS A 47 -31.71 48.91 -10.91
C LYS A 47 -31.29 48.39 -9.53
N ASP A 48 -31.97 48.82 -8.49
CA ASP A 48 -31.64 48.40 -7.12
C ASP A 48 -31.88 46.89 -6.90
N ARG A 49 -32.95 46.35 -7.50
CA ARG A 49 -33.21 44.89 -7.45
C ARG A 49 -32.18 44.08 -8.23
N LEU A 50 -31.77 44.54 -9.40
CA LEU A 50 -30.70 43.91 -10.20
C LEU A 50 -29.36 43.94 -9.46
N LEU A 51 -29.02 45.07 -8.85
CA LEU A 51 -27.82 45.20 -8.02
C LEU A 51 -27.87 44.30 -6.79
N LEU A 52 -29.02 44.17 -6.14
CA LEU A 52 -29.22 43.27 -5.01
C LEU A 52 -29.10 41.82 -5.43
N ILE A 53 -29.67 41.41 -6.56
CA ILE A 53 -29.55 40.03 -7.08
C ILE A 53 -28.08 39.73 -7.45
N LEU A 54 -27.39 40.67 -8.08
CA LEU A 54 -25.96 40.54 -8.37
C LEU A 54 -25.14 40.49 -7.10
N ALA A 55 -25.40 41.34 -6.12
CA ALA A 55 -24.71 41.31 -4.82
C ALA A 55 -24.93 40.01 -4.07
N ILE A 56 -26.17 39.50 -4.04
CA ILE A 56 -26.49 38.17 -3.45
C ILE A 56 -25.78 37.06 -4.22
N GLY A 57 -25.79 37.09 -5.55
CA GLY A 57 -25.09 36.14 -6.41
C GLY A 57 -23.58 36.13 -6.15
N CYS A 58 -22.97 37.30 -6.06
CA CYS A 58 -21.55 37.45 -5.73
C CYS A 58 -21.25 36.99 -4.29
N ALA A 59 -22.12 37.31 -3.32
CA ALA A 59 -21.94 36.84 -1.94
C ALA A 59 -22.07 35.33 -1.82
N LEU A 60 -23.04 34.70 -2.51
CA LEU A 60 -23.20 33.25 -2.55
C LEU A 60 -22.01 32.57 -3.24
N MET A 61 -21.53 33.14 -4.35
CA MET A 61 -20.37 32.62 -5.07
C MET A 61 -19.08 32.77 -4.24
N GLY A 62 -18.90 33.91 -3.57
CA GLY A 62 -17.80 34.15 -2.65
C GLY A 62 -17.82 33.18 -1.46
N SER A 63 -19.01 32.98 -0.87
CA SER A 63 -19.19 32.01 0.22
C SER A 63 -18.91 30.55 -0.25
N ALA A 64 -19.38 30.20 -1.44
CA ALA A 64 -19.10 28.89 -2.03
C ALA A 64 -17.60 28.69 -2.28
N LEU A 65 -16.89 29.69 -2.79
CA LEU A 65 -15.45 29.67 -2.99
C LEU A 65 -14.67 29.56 -1.68
N LEU A 66 -15.10 30.25 -0.62
CA LEU A 66 -14.50 30.17 0.71
C LEU A 66 -14.73 28.80 1.38
N LEU A 67 -15.90 28.20 1.15
CA LEU A 67 -16.23 26.89 1.70
C LEU A 67 -15.67 25.72 0.85
N LEU A 68 -15.31 25.95 -0.40
CA LEU A 68 -14.83 24.93 -1.34
C LEU A 68 -13.66 24.10 -0.79
N PRO A 69 -12.58 24.69 -0.22
CA PRO A 69 -11.50 23.88 0.37
C PRO A 69 -11.96 23.01 1.51
N THR A 70 -12.88 23.49 2.34
CA THR A 70 -13.44 22.73 3.47
C THR A 70 -14.29 21.56 2.98
N LEU A 71 -15.13 21.79 1.98
CA LEU A 71 -15.96 20.75 1.35
C LEU A 71 -15.10 19.69 0.66
N ILE A 72 -14.09 20.12 -0.10
CA ILE A 72 -13.16 19.18 -0.77
C ILE A 72 -12.38 18.34 0.25
N ARG A 73 -11.95 18.93 1.37
CA ARG A 73 -11.29 18.20 2.46
C ARG A 73 -12.22 17.22 3.16
N ALA A 74 -13.51 17.50 3.23
CA ALA A 74 -14.51 16.62 3.82
C ALA A 74 -14.96 15.48 2.88
N LEU A 75 -14.68 15.58 1.57
CA LEU A 75 -15.00 14.50 0.63
C LEU A 75 -14.17 13.25 0.94
N PRO A 76 -14.80 12.06 0.99
CA PRO A 76 -14.05 10.81 1.01
C PRO A 76 -13.06 10.71 -0.15
N GLY A 77 -11.92 10.06 0.06
CA GLY A 77 -10.83 9.96 -0.91
C GLY A 77 -11.27 9.41 -2.26
N ARG A 78 -12.15 8.42 -2.23
CA ARG A 78 -12.74 7.79 -3.43
C ARG A 78 -13.48 8.75 -4.36
N TYR A 79 -14.06 9.84 -3.85
CA TYR A 79 -14.72 10.86 -4.67
C TYR A 79 -13.75 11.97 -5.08
N ALA A 80 -12.84 12.34 -4.18
CA ALA A 80 -11.84 13.36 -4.44
C ALA A 80 -10.85 12.94 -5.54
N TYR A 81 -10.61 11.64 -5.71
CA TYR A 81 -9.76 11.09 -6.78
C TYR A 81 -10.19 11.50 -8.18
N TYR A 82 -11.50 11.64 -8.42
CA TYR A 82 -12.05 12.03 -9.73
C TYR A 82 -12.12 13.56 -9.93
N LEU A 83 -11.71 14.35 -8.96
CA LEU A 83 -11.66 15.80 -9.12
C LEU A 83 -10.48 16.19 -10.02
N PRO A 84 -10.59 17.30 -10.76
CA PRO A 84 -9.45 17.89 -11.46
C PRO A 84 -8.28 18.19 -10.49
N GLU A 85 -7.06 18.02 -10.96
CA GLU A 85 -5.82 18.14 -10.17
C GLU A 85 -5.75 19.41 -9.29
N PRO A 86 -6.13 20.63 -9.77
CA PRO A 86 -6.13 21.82 -8.94
C PRO A 86 -7.07 21.73 -7.72
N LEU A 87 -8.17 20.98 -7.84
CA LEU A 87 -9.11 20.76 -6.75
C LEU A 87 -8.62 19.67 -5.79
N GLN A 88 -7.94 18.66 -6.30
CA GLN A 88 -7.28 17.66 -5.46
C GLN A 88 -6.21 18.32 -4.58
N ALA A 89 -5.44 19.27 -5.12
CA ALA A 89 -4.43 20.02 -4.36
C ALA A 89 -5.00 20.77 -3.14
N LEU A 90 -6.26 21.21 -3.18
CA LEU A 90 -6.94 21.84 -2.05
C LEU A 90 -7.20 20.90 -0.87
N ARG A 91 -7.12 19.59 -1.09
CA ARG A 91 -7.28 18.56 -0.07
C ARG A 91 -6.00 18.33 0.72
N HIS A 92 -4.87 18.45 0.06
CA HIS A 92 -3.59 18.18 0.69
C HIS A 92 -3.28 19.24 1.76
N ARG A 93 -3.27 18.80 3.03
CA ARG A 93 -2.52 19.55 4.04
C ARG A 93 -1.04 19.33 3.71
N PRO A 94 -0.19 20.35 3.81
CA PRO A 94 1.25 20.11 3.73
C PRO A 94 1.62 19.15 4.87
N HIS A 95 1.93 17.90 4.49
CA HIS A 95 2.51 16.93 5.38
C HIS A 95 4.00 16.85 5.04
N PRO A 96 4.88 16.63 6.00
CA PRO A 96 6.23 16.20 5.67
C PRO A 96 6.12 14.88 4.89
N ASP A 97 6.83 14.78 3.78
CA ASP A 97 6.86 13.56 2.94
C ASP A 97 7.55 12.39 3.68
N THR A 98 8.12 12.66 4.84
CA THR A 98 8.87 11.71 5.66
C THR A 98 8.26 11.55 7.04
N LEU A 99 8.50 10.39 7.66
CA LEU A 99 8.12 10.13 9.05
C LEU A 99 8.93 11.01 10.02
N PRO A 100 8.37 11.30 11.22
CA PRO A 100 9.09 12.02 12.24
C PRO A 100 10.43 11.35 12.59
N THR A 101 11.50 12.13 12.68
CA THR A 101 12.78 11.63 13.19
C THR A 101 12.62 11.19 14.64
N PRO A 102 13.37 10.16 15.09
CA PRO A 102 13.36 9.72 16.48
C PRO A 102 13.85 10.87 17.41
N ASP A 103 13.20 11.02 18.56
CA ASP A 103 13.67 11.94 19.59
C ASP A 103 14.74 11.24 20.45
N PHE A 104 15.99 11.72 20.35
CA PHE A 104 17.14 11.18 21.09
C PHE A 104 17.45 11.92 22.39
N THR A 105 16.57 12.78 22.88
CA THR A 105 16.77 13.46 24.17
C THR A 105 16.82 12.48 25.35
N VAL A 106 16.28 11.26 25.15
CA VAL A 106 16.56 10.12 26.04
C VAL A 106 17.78 9.37 25.48
N ALA A 107 18.96 9.76 25.95
CA ALA A 107 20.23 9.18 25.53
C ALA A 107 20.28 7.66 25.79
N ARG A 108 19.81 6.86 24.79
CA ARG A 108 20.27 5.50 24.62
C ARG A 108 21.36 5.55 23.56
N THR A 109 22.62 5.38 23.98
CA THR A 109 23.73 5.06 23.09
C THR A 109 23.37 3.72 22.42
N VAL A 110 22.69 3.77 21.28
CA VAL A 110 22.58 2.60 20.43
C VAL A 110 23.97 2.41 19.82
N PRO A 111 24.70 1.34 20.16
CA PRO A 111 25.95 1.06 19.49
C PRO A 111 25.67 0.94 17.99
N PRO A 112 26.59 1.38 17.11
CA PRO A 112 26.44 1.15 15.69
C PRO A 112 26.23 -0.35 15.51
N LEU A 113 25.15 -0.72 14.81
CA LEU A 113 24.90 -2.13 14.46
C LEU A 113 26.18 -2.63 13.76
N PRO A 114 26.83 -3.67 14.28
CA PRO A 114 27.99 -4.24 13.61
C PRO A 114 27.51 -4.71 12.22
N TYR A 115 28.13 -4.18 11.18
CA TYR A 115 28.02 -4.83 9.88
C TYR A 115 28.34 -6.30 10.11
N PRO A 116 27.54 -7.25 9.62
CA PRO A 116 27.87 -8.66 9.77
C PRO A 116 29.28 -8.82 9.20
N THR A 117 30.22 -9.19 10.07
CA THR A 117 31.53 -9.63 9.61
C THR A 117 31.24 -10.77 8.62
N PRO A 118 31.78 -10.74 7.41
CA PRO A 118 31.53 -11.83 6.46
C PRO A 118 31.81 -13.13 7.19
N MET A 119 30.79 -14.01 7.26
CA MET A 119 30.95 -15.30 7.90
C MET A 119 32.18 -15.97 7.26
N PRO A 120 33.16 -16.44 8.06
CA PRO A 120 34.28 -17.14 7.50
C PRO A 120 33.71 -18.31 6.71
N THR A 121 34.00 -18.32 5.42
CA THR A 121 33.73 -19.47 4.56
C THR A 121 34.33 -20.68 5.26
N LEU A 122 33.47 -21.58 5.76
CA LEU A 122 33.94 -22.82 6.39
C LEU A 122 34.65 -23.61 5.28
N THR A 123 35.95 -23.39 5.17
CA THR A 123 36.83 -24.22 4.35
C THR A 123 36.97 -25.50 5.15
N PHE A 124 36.21 -26.53 4.80
CA PHE A 124 36.42 -27.86 5.32
C PHE A 124 37.79 -28.31 4.84
N THR A 125 38.81 -28.24 5.71
CA THR A 125 40.07 -28.91 5.51
C THR A 125 39.79 -30.41 5.77
N PRO A 126 39.86 -31.26 4.77
CA PRO A 126 39.67 -32.67 5.01
C PRO A 126 40.78 -33.16 5.91
N SER A 127 40.42 -33.70 7.11
CA SER A 127 41.35 -34.39 7.99
C SER A 127 41.93 -35.59 7.25
N PRO A 128 43.26 -35.83 7.29
CA PRO A 128 43.85 -36.98 6.60
C PRO A 128 43.30 -38.28 7.24
N MET A 129 42.51 -39.02 6.48
CA MET A 129 42.10 -40.35 6.84
C MET A 129 43.31 -41.30 6.68
N PRO A 130 43.54 -42.26 7.62
CA PRO A 130 44.58 -43.24 7.47
C PRO A 130 44.32 -44.10 6.24
N SER A 131 45.36 -44.28 5.42
CA SER A 131 45.31 -45.08 4.17
C SER A 131 44.84 -46.51 4.45
N PRO A 132 43.77 -46.98 3.83
CA PRO A 132 43.42 -48.42 3.86
C PRO A 132 44.36 -49.21 2.94
N LEU A 133 44.67 -50.40 3.37
CA LEU A 133 45.41 -51.42 2.65
C LEU A 133 44.73 -51.70 1.29
N PRO A 134 45.46 -51.96 0.21
CA PRO A 134 44.86 -52.10 -1.12
C PRO A 134 44.07 -53.43 -1.22
N THR A 135 42.76 -53.27 -1.32
CA THR A 135 41.85 -54.36 -1.72
C THR A 135 41.77 -54.38 -3.25
N PRO A 136 41.68 -55.52 -3.92
CA PRO A 136 41.62 -55.59 -5.37
C PRO A 136 40.38 -54.81 -5.90
N THR A 137 40.63 -53.84 -6.73
CA THR A 137 39.62 -52.93 -7.31
C THR A 137 38.75 -53.72 -8.31
N PRO A 138 37.41 -53.80 -8.09
CA PRO A 138 36.52 -54.20 -9.17
C PRO A 138 36.56 -53.15 -10.28
N SER A 139 36.57 -53.60 -11.52
CA SER A 139 36.51 -52.71 -12.71
C SER A 139 35.36 -51.73 -12.59
N PRO A 140 35.57 -50.42 -12.83
CA PRO A 140 34.51 -49.43 -12.69
C PRO A 140 33.41 -49.72 -13.71
N THR A 141 32.22 -50.05 -13.22
CA THR A 141 31.00 -50.01 -14.02
C THR A 141 30.83 -48.55 -14.48
N PRO A 142 30.64 -48.26 -15.77
CA PRO A 142 30.46 -46.87 -16.23
C PRO A 142 29.29 -46.25 -15.49
N SER A 143 29.59 -45.22 -14.70
CA SER A 143 28.55 -44.38 -14.07
C SER A 143 27.67 -43.79 -15.18
N PRO A 144 26.34 -43.88 -15.07
CA PRO A 144 25.48 -43.31 -16.07
C PRO A 144 25.80 -41.79 -16.19
N THR A 145 26.18 -41.42 -17.39
CA THR A 145 26.38 -39.98 -17.72
C THR A 145 25.12 -39.22 -17.33
N PRO A 146 25.20 -38.18 -16.47
CA PRO A 146 24.01 -37.43 -16.09
C PRO A 146 23.35 -36.89 -17.38
N SER A 147 22.07 -37.26 -17.55
CA SER A 147 21.26 -36.74 -18.65
C SER A 147 21.26 -35.20 -18.54
N PRO A 148 21.49 -34.47 -19.61
CA PRO A 148 21.51 -33.00 -19.56
C PRO A 148 20.19 -32.50 -19.01
N THR A 149 20.23 -31.77 -17.92
CA THR A 149 19.05 -31.08 -17.37
C THR A 149 18.50 -30.15 -18.48
N PRO A 150 17.24 -30.29 -18.88
CA PRO A 150 16.68 -29.46 -19.95
C PRO A 150 16.83 -27.98 -19.62
N THR A 151 17.44 -27.23 -20.53
CA THR A 151 17.57 -25.77 -20.39
C THR A 151 16.17 -25.15 -20.30
N PRO A 152 15.91 -24.28 -19.32
CA PRO A 152 14.62 -23.58 -19.22
C PRO A 152 14.26 -22.86 -20.52
N PRO A 153 12.98 -22.85 -20.92
CA PRO A 153 12.54 -22.08 -22.09
C PRO A 153 12.82 -20.59 -21.85
N PRO A 154 13.31 -19.84 -22.87
CA PRO A 154 13.63 -18.42 -22.73
C PRO A 154 12.40 -17.53 -22.55
N ARG A 155 11.20 -18.08 -22.77
CA ARG A 155 9.90 -17.42 -22.57
C ARG A 155 8.89 -18.42 -22.04
N PHE A 156 8.09 -17.96 -21.06
CA PHE A 156 6.98 -18.73 -20.51
C PHE A 156 5.86 -17.80 -20.06
N ILE A 157 4.61 -18.19 -20.24
CA ILE A 157 3.44 -17.43 -19.81
C ILE A 157 2.32 -18.37 -19.37
N LEU A 158 1.77 -18.08 -18.19
CA LEU A 158 0.49 -18.65 -17.73
C LEU A 158 -0.66 -17.91 -18.41
N THR A 159 -1.71 -18.63 -18.74
CA THR A 159 -2.89 -18.10 -19.44
C THR A 159 -4.16 -18.34 -18.61
N ARG A 160 -5.33 -17.83 -19.09
CA ARG A 160 -6.66 -17.99 -18.49
C ARG A 160 -6.89 -17.14 -17.24
N PHE A 161 -6.25 -15.96 -17.13
CA PHE A 161 -6.57 -14.98 -16.12
C PHE A 161 -7.73 -14.10 -16.57
N ARG A 162 -8.65 -13.83 -15.63
CA ARG A 162 -9.63 -12.75 -15.77
C ARG A 162 -8.99 -11.48 -15.26
N HIS A 163 -8.78 -10.49 -16.13
CA HIS A 163 -8.23 -9.21 -15.71
C HIS A 163 -9.30 -8.37 -14.99
N GLU A 164 -8.90 -7.65 -13.92
CA GLU A 164 -9.72 -6.67 -13.22
C GLU A 164 -8.95 -5.38 -13.01
N TYR A 165 -9.47 -4.26 -13.51
CA TYR A 165 -9.00 -2.94 -13.10
C TYR A 165 -9.48 -2.64 -11.69
N GLN A 166 -8.57 -2.19 -10.83
CA GLN A 166 -8.89 -1.91 -9.43
C GLN A 166 -9.86 -0.75 -9.26
N ARG A 167 -10.67 -0.85 -8.23
CA ARG A 167 -11.39 0.28 -7.66
C ARG A 167 -10.51 1.01 -6.66
N TRP A 168 -11.05 2.07 -6.04
CA TRP A 168 -10.35 2.86 -5.03
C TRP A 168 -9.73 1.98 -3.93
N ASN A 169 -8.41 2.14 -3.71
CA ASN A 169 -7.58 1.39 -2.76
C ASN A 169 -7.66 -0.16 -2.88
N ASN A 170 -8.00 -0.70 -4.03
CA ASN A 170 -8.34 -2.11 -4.20
C ASN A 170 -7.26 -2.94 -4.89
N CYS A 171 -5.98 -2.48 -4.89
CA CYS A 171 -4.91 -3.18 -5.59
C CYS A 171 -4.74 -4.64 -5.09
N GLY A 172 -4.73 -4.88 -3.78
CA GLY A 172 -4.64 -6.21 -3.19
C GLY A 172 -5.81 -7.10 -3.60
N PRO A 173 -7.07 -6.73 -3.29
CA PRO A 173 -8.24 -7.51 -3.70
C PRO A 173 -8.36 -7.74 -5.21
N ALA A 174 -8.03 -6.76 -6.06
CA ALA A 174 -8.09 -6.92 -7.51
C ALA A 174 -7.01 -7.89 -8.02
N THR A 175 -5.78 -7.76 -7.51
CA THR A 175 -4.68 -8.65 -7.88
C THR A 175 -4.94 -10.07 -7.40
N LEU A 176 -5.50 -10.24 -6.20
CA LEU A 176 -5.89 -11.55 -5.68
C LEU A 176 -7.03 -12.18 -6.52
N ALA A 177 -8.05 -11.39 -6.91
CA ALA A 177 -9.12 -11.87 -7.79
C ALA A 177 -8.58 -12.36 -9.15
N MET A 178 -7.62 -11.63 -9.73
CA MET A 178 -6.93 -12.08 -10.95
C MET A 178 -6.18 -13.39 -10.71
N GLY A 179 -5.42 -13.53 -9.62
CA GLY A 179 -4.70 -14.76 -9.26
C GLY A 179 -5.63 -15.95 -9.04
N LEU A 180 -6.73 -15.76 -8.31
CA LEU A 180 -7.73 -16.78 -8.04
C LEU A 180 -8.45 -17.25 -9.30
N SER A 181 -8.64 -16.37 -10.29
CA SER A 181 -9.27 -16.72 -11.56
C SER A 181 -8.49 -17.79 -12.34
N TYR A 182 -7.17 -17.91 -12.14
CA TYR A 182 -6.35 -18.98 -12.72
C TYR A 182 -6.79 -20.37 -12.27
N PHE A 183 -7.30 -20.48 -11.04
CA PHE A 183 -7.84 -21.72 -10.45
C PHE A 183 -9.33 -21.89 -10.72
N GLY A 184 -9.91 -21.10 -11.64
CA GLY A 184 -11.34 -21.16 -11.97
C GLY A 184 -12.26 -20.55 -10.89
N ARG A 185 -11.71 -19.79 -9.94
CA ARG A 185 -12.47 -19.14 -8.87
C ARG A 185 -13.24 -17.92 -9.41
N PRO A 186 -14.50 -17.73 -9.03
CA PRO A 186 -15.34 -16.64 -9.51
C PRO A 186 -15.17 -15.32 -8.75
N GLU A 187 -14.56 -15.35 -7.57
CA GLU A 187 -14.48 -14.20 -6.67
C GLU A 187 -13.93 -12.96 -7.37
N THR A 188 -14.61 -11.85 -7.19
CA THR A 188 -14.23 -10.53 -7.71
C THR A 188 -13.54 -9.71 -6.63
N GLN A 189 -12.84 -8.63 -7.03
CA GLN A 189 -12.28 -7.68 -6.07
C GLN A 189 -13.30 -7.13 -5.08
N ARG A 190 -14.60 -7.05 -5.46
CA ARG A 190 -15.65 -6.54 -4.56
C ARG A 190 -15.91 -7.51 -3.42
N GLU A 191 -16.00 -8.80 -3.71
CA GLU A 191 -16.26 -9.85 -2.72
C GLU A 191 -15.06 -9.98 -1.79
N ILE A 192 -13.84 -10.01 -2.33
CA ILE A 192 -12.61 -10.07 -1.55
C ILE A 192 -12.48 -8.84 -0.65
N ALA A 193 -12.68 -7.63 -1.19
CA ALA A 193 -12.59 -6.40 -0.42
C ALA A 193 -13.66 -6.30 0.68
N SER A 194 -14.84 -6.91 0.51
CA SER A 194 -15.86 -6.91 1.56
C SER A 194 -15.44 -7.68 2.81
N VAL A 195 -14.46 -8.57 2.69
CA VAL A 195 -13.89 -9.36 3.79
C VAL A 195 -12.61 -8.74 4.32
N LEU A 196 -11.66 -8.45 3.41
CA LEU A 196 -10.31 -8.04 3.79
C LEU A 196 -10.18 -6.54 4.05
N ARG A 197 -11.10 -5.72 3.54
CA ARG A 197 -11.06 -4.27 3.63
C ARG A 197 -12.46 -3.69 3.74
N PRO A 198 -13.13 -3.87 4.88
CA PRO A 198 -14.51 -3.43 5.10
C PRO A 198 -14.67 -1.91 5.01
N ASP A 199 -13.68 -1.13 5.41
CA ASP A 199 -13.66 0.32 5.17
C ASP A 199 -13.08 0.64 3.78
N PRO A 200 -13.84 1.31 2.89
CA PRO A 200 -13.36 1.61 1.53
C PRO A 200 -12.26 2.68 1.46
N GLU A 201 -11.98 3.40 2.54
CA GLU A 201 -10.89 4.38 2.62
C GLU A 201 -9.59 3.78 3.19
N ASP A 202 -9.64 2.57 3.71
CA ASP A 202 -8.46 1.82 4.14
C ASP A 202 -7.45 1.68 2.99
N LYS A 203 -6.17 1.68 3.34
CA LYS A 203 -5.04 1.70 2.38
C LYS A 203 -4.35 0.36 2.23
N ASN A 204 -4.61 -0.55 3.15
CA ASN A 204 -3.86 -1.79 3.26
C ASN A 204 -4.74 -3.04 3.12
N VAL A 205 -4.17 -4.05 2.52
CA VAL A 205 -4.47 -5.47 2.66
C VAL A 205 -3.13 -6.17 2.61
N SER A 206 -2.69 -6.76 3.72
CA SER A 206 -1.39 -7.41 3.80
C SER A 206 -1.32 -8.71 2.98
N PRO A 207 -0.12 -9.17 2.59
CA PRO A 207 0.06 -10.48 1.97
C PRO A 207 -0.48 -11.63 2.82
N GLU A 208 -0.37 -11.52 4.14
CA GLU A 208 -0.85 -12.52 5.11
C GLU A 208 -2.38 -12.60 5.14
N GLU A 209 -3.07 -11.47 5.10
CA GLU A 209 -4.53 -11.42 4.99
C GLU A 209 -5.01 -12.03 3.67
N MET A 210 -4.32 -11.72 2.56
CA MET A 210 -4.60 -12.36 1.28
C MET A 210 -4.38 -13.87 1.33
N ALA A 211 -3.30 -14.34 1.96
CA ALA A 211 -3.04 -15.77 2.15
C ALA A 211 -4.12 -16.44 3.00
N GLY A 212 -4.54 -15.81 4.10
CA GLY A 212 -5.64 -16.28 4.94
C GLY A 212 -6.95 -16.42 4.17
N TYR A 213 -7.27 -15.44 3.33
CA TYR A 213 -8.44 -15.51 2.46
C TYR A 213 -8.35 -16.69 1.47
N VAL A 214 -7.21 -16.89 0.83
CA VAL A 214 -6.97 -18.04 -0.07
C VAL A 214 -7.17 -19.35 0.64
N HIS A 215 -6.64 -19.50 1.85
CA HIS A 215 -6.81 -20.70 2.67
C HIS A 215 -8.29 -20.97 3.00
N SER A 216 -9.08 -19.90 3.27
CA SER A 216 -10.52 -20.03 3.52
C SER A 216 -11.30 -20.59 2.31
N LEU A 217 -10.73 -20.45 1.11
CA LEU A 217 -11.29 -21.01 -0.13
C LEU A 217 -10.81 -22.43 -0.43
N GLY A 218 -10.00 -23.04 0.44
CA GLY A 218 -9.44 -24.38 0.25
C GLY A 218 -8.26 -24.44 -0.75
N LEU A 219 -7.66 -23.31 -1.09
CA LEU A 219 -6.44 -23.21 -1.88
C LEU A 219 -5.22 -23.02 -0.97
N GLY A 220 -4.04 -23.29 -1.49
CA GLY A 220 -2.78 -23.02 -0.85
C GLY A 220 -2.26 -21.61 -1.19
N ALA A 221 -1.68 -20.97 -0.20
CA ALA A 221 -1.01 -19.68 -0.35
C ALA A 221 0.21 -19.64 0.58
N ARG A 222 1.31 -19.10 0.11
CA ARG A 222 2.51 -18.94 0.94
C ARG A 222 3.13 -17.57 0.71
N VAL A 223 3.21 -16.80 1.78
CA VAL A 223 3.97 -15.55 1.83
C VAL A 223 5.44 -15.86 2.09
N ALA A 224 6.32 -15.18 1.38
CA ALA A 224 7.77 -15.29 1.61
C ALA A 224 8.44 -13.94 1.27
N VAL A 225 9.62 -13.70 1.85
CA VAL A 225 10.44 -12.50 1.62
C VAL A 225 11.79 -12.83 1.01
N GLY A 226 12.57 -11.83 0.62
CA GLY A 226 13.89 -12.03 0.02
C GLY A 226 13.83 -12.82 -1.30
N GLY A 227 12.74 -12.64 -2.07
CA GLY A 227 12.58 -13.27 -3.37
C GLY A 227 13.67 -12.89 -4.36
N THR A 228 13.87 -13.72 -5.38
CA THR A 228 14.81 -13.43 -6.48
C THR A 228 14.08 -13.54 -7.82
N LEU A 229 14.58 -12.85 -8.84
CA LEU A 229 14.03 -12.90 -10.20
C LEU A 229 14.00 -14.35 -10.72
N GLU A 230 15.05 -15.13 -10.45
CA GLU A 230 15.12 -16.54 -10.87
C GLU A 230 14.09 -17.41 -10.14
N ARG A 231 13.83 -17.13 -8.86
CA ARG A 231 12.77 -17.83 -8.11
C ARG A 231 11.40 -17.54 -8.68
N LEU A 232 11.08 -16.29 -9.02
CA LEU A 232 9.82 -15.94 -9.69
C LEU A 232 9.66 -16.70 -11.00
N LYS A 233 10.72 -16.76 -11.84
CA LYS A 233 10.70 -17.52 -13.09
C LYS A 233 10.45 -19.03 -12.85
N ARG A 234 11.11 -19.62 -11.85
CA ARG A 234 10.92 -21.05 -11.49
C ARG A 234 9.49 -21.33 -11.05
N LEU A 235 8.92 -20.47 -10.19
CA LEU A 235 7.54 -20.60 -9.71
C LEU A 235 6.53 -20.52 -10.86
N VAL A 236 6.63 -19.47 -11.69
CA VAL A 236 5.73 -19.27 -12.83
C VAL A 236 5.84 -20.42 -13.83
N ARG A 237 7.07 -20.87 -14.15
CA ARG A 237 7.29 -22.02 -15.04
C ARG A 237 6.71 -23.32 -14.51
N ALA A 238 6.68 -23.49 -13.19
CA ALA A 238 6.02 -24.61 -12.55
C ALA A 238 4.48 -24.48 -12.51
N GLY A 239 3.91 -23.40 -13.02
CA GLY A 239 2.48 -23.19 -13.08
C GLY A 239 1.88 -22.49 -11.85
N PHE A 240 2.69 -21.79 -11.07
CA PHE A 240 2.27 -21.06 -9.89
C PHE A 240 2.23 -19.55 -10.19
N PRO A 241 1.05 -18.92 -10.22
CA PRO A 241 0.97 -17.45 -10.28
C PRO A 241 1.48 -16.87 -8.98
N VAL A 242 2.22 -15.74 -9.07
CA VAL A 242 2.89 -15.12 -7.92
C VAL A 242 2.49 -13.66 -7.83
N ILE A 243 1.95 -13.25 -6.70
CA ILE A 243 1.68 -11.84 -6.39
C ILE A 243 2.94 -11.27 -5.72
N VAL A 244 3.37 -10.08 -6.17
CA VAL A 244 4.46 -9.32 -5.57
C VAL A 244 3.96 -7.95 -5.14
N GLU A 245 4.45 -7.45 -4.01
CA GLU A 245 4.21 -6.08 -3.57
C GLU A 245 5.38 -5.20 -4.00
N THR A 246 5.09 -4.12 -4.70
CA THR A 246 6.09 -3.24 -5.27
C THR A 246 5.80 -1.79 -4.92
N TRP A 247 6.83 -0.96 -4.87
CA TRP A 247 6.62 0.47 -4.86
C TRP A 247 6.11 0.93 -6.22
N TYR A 248 5.11 1.78 -6.25
CA TYR A 248 4.56 2.36 -7.46
C TYR A 248 4.87 3.85 -7.45
N VAL A 249 5.67 4.29 -8.41
CA VAL A 249 6.11 5.67 -8.55
C VAL A 249 5.38 6.30 -9.72
N ARG A 250 4.36 7.11 -9.42
CA ARG A 250 3.64 7.89 -10.41
C ARG A 250 4.41 9.17 -10.73
N ASP A 251 4.87 9.84 -9.70
CA ASP A 251 5.80 10.96 -9.75
C ASP A 251 6.56 11.07 -8.41
N ALA A 252 7.44 12.06 -8.27
CA ALA A 252 8.26 12.23 -7.07
C ALA A 252 7.45 12.46 -5.77
N ARG A 253 6.19 12.88 -5.86
CA ARG A 253 5.32 13.18 -4.73
C ARG A 253 4.22 12.13 -4.52
N ASP A 254 3.89 11.35 -5.54
CA ASP A 254 2.84 10.35 -5.50
C ASP A 254 3.42 8.95 -5.68
N GLN A 255 3.86 8.38 -4.57
CA GLN A 255 4.46 7.06 -4.48
C GLN A 255 3.65 6.23 -3.49
N LEU A 256 3.36 4.97 -3.81
CA LEU A 256 2.50 4.09 -2.99
C LEU A 256 2.86 2.61 -3.16
N GLY A 257 2.45 1.78 -2.22
CA GLY A 257 2.50 0.32 -2.35
C GLY A 257 1.49 -0.17 -3.39
N HIS A 258 1.87 -1.15 -4.19
CA HIS A 258 1.03 -1.70 -5.24
C HIS A 258 1.33 -3.17 -5.50
N TYR A 259 0.28 -3.97 -5.65
CA TYR A 259 0.40 -5.38 -5.98
C TYR A 259 0.38 -5.63 -7.48
N ARG A 260 1.25 -6.54 -7.95
CA ARG A 260 1.28 -7.06 -9.31
C ARG A 260 1.22 -8.57 -9.30
N LEU A 261 0.54 -9.17 -10.27
CA LEU A 261 0.52 -10.61 -10.47
C LEU A 261 1.50 -10.98 -11.58
N ILE A 262 2.55 -11.70 -11.24
CA ILE A 262 3.52 -12.25 -12.19
C ILE A 262 2.91 -13.48 -12.84
N ILE A 263 2.77 -13.47 -14.15
CA ILE A 263 2.17 -14.56 -14.93
C ILE A 263 3.12 -15.15 -15.97
N GLY A 264 4.26 -14.54 -16.20
CA GLY A 264 5.21 -14.99 -17.22
C GLY A 264 6.51 -14.22 -17.19
N TYR A 265 7.42 -14.63 -18.06
CA TYR A 265 8.68 -13.95 -18.34
C TYR A 265 9.10 -14.10 -19.80
N ASP A 266 9.95 -13.19 -20.26
CA ASP A 266 10.58 -13.20 -21.57
C ASP A 266 12.04 -12.76 -21.44
N ASP A 267 12.97 -13.73 -21.48
CA ASP A 267 14.40 -13.48 -21.31
C ASP A 267 15.03 -12.73 -22.50
N ALA A 268 14.45 -12.88 -23.69
CA ALA A 268 14.92 -12.14 -24.86
C ALA A 268 14.64 -10.63 -24.74
N MET A 269 13.55 -10.28 -24.03
CA MET A 269 13.18 -8.89 -23.73
C MET A 269 13.71 -8.43 -22.37
N GLY A 270 14.19 -9.33 -21.52
CA GLY A 270 14.58 -9.02 -20.15
C GLY A 270 13.41 -8.55 -19.28
N THR A 271 12.22 -9.15 -19.45
CA THR A 271 10.98 -8.69 -18.79
C THR A 271 10.20 -9.80 -18.11
N PHE A 272 9.51 -9.46 -17.01
CA PHE A 272 8.35 -10.21 -16.54
C PHE A 272 7.10 -9.76 -17.27
N ILE A 273 6.14 -10.69 -17.39
CA ILE A 273 4.79 -10.43 -17.90
C ILE A 273 3.87 -10.42 -16.68
N THR A 274 3.16 -9.30 -16.48
CA THR A 274 2.34 -9.06 -15.30
C THR A 274 0.90 -8.74 -15.64
N GLN A 275 -0.02 -9.11 -14.74
CA GLN A 275 -1.33 -8.50 -14.66
C GLN A 275 -1.24 -7.38 -13.62
N ASP A 276 -1.53 -6.16 -14.05
CA ASP A 276 -1.49 -4.98 -13.20
C ASP A 276 -2.88 -4.33 -13.15
N SER A 277 -3.43 -4.19 -11.97
CA SER A 277 -4.80 -3.69 -11.78
C SER A 277 -4.95 -2.19 -12.03
N LEU A 278 -3.86 -1.43 -12.12
CA LEU A 278 -3.84 -0.01 -12.50
C LEU A 278 -3.52 0.16 -13.99
N ASP A 279 -2.42 -0.45 -14.42
CA ASP A 279 -1.81 -0.15 -15.73
C ASP A 279 -2.33 -1.09 -16.83
N GLY A 280 -2.85 -2.27 -16.48
CA GLY A 280 -3.52 -3.15 -17.43
C GLY A 280 -3.01 -4.59 -17.51
N PRO A 281 -3.55 -5.37 -18.45
CA PRO A 281 -3.21 -6.78 -18.61
C PRO A 281 -1.91 -6.99 -19.41
N SER A 282 -1.22 -8.08 -19.08
CA SER A 282 -0.08 -8.62 -19.85
C SER A 282 1.03 -7.59 -20.11
N LEU A 283 1.31 -6.76 -19.12
CA LEU A 283 2.37 -5.75 -19.21
C LEU A 283 3.75 -6.37 -19.10
N HIS A 284 4.67 -5.88 -19.92
CA HIS A 284 6.08 -6.22 -19.86
C HIS A 284 6.81 -5.25 -18.93
N VAL A 285 7.27 -5.74 -17.78
CA VAL A 285 8.02 -4.97 -16.78
C VAL A 285 9.48 -5.48 -16.81
N ARG A 286 10.45 -4.60 -17.03
CA ARG A 286 11.88 -4.96 -17.07
C ARG A 286 12.31 -5.57 -15.73
N TYR A 287 13.24 -6.52 -15.78
CA TYR A 287 13.73 -7.22 -14.60
C TYR A 287 14.34 -6.26 -13.56
N ASP A 288 15.21 -5.36 -14.03
CA ASP A 288 15.86 -4.36 -13.18
C ASP A 288 14.84 -3.40 -12.53
N GLN A 289 13.86 -2.93 -13.28
CA GLN A 289 12.81 -2.06 -12.78
C GLN A 289 11.92 -2.78 -11.76
N LEU A 290 11.52 -4.02 -12.03
CA LEU A 290 10.73 -4.79 -11.10
C LEU A 290 11.50 -5.03 -9.80
N ASP A 291 12.75 -5.47 -9.89
CA ASP A 291 13.57 -5.79 -8.72
C ASP A 291 13.77 -4.56 -7.82
N GLU A 292 14.05 -3.41 -8.42
CA GLU A 292 14.23 -2.15 -7.70
C GLU A 292 12.97 -1.71 -6.95
N LEU A 293 11.78 -1.80 -7.57
CA LEU A 293 10.51 -1.46 -6.93
C LEU A 293 10.06 -2.51 -5.91
N TRP A 294 10.32 -3.78 -6.18
CA TRP A 294 9.96 -4.89 -5.32
C TRP A 294 10.80 -4.95 -4.04
N ARG A 295 12.05 -4.55 -4.14
CA ARG A 295 12.99 -4.43 -3.03
C ARG A 295 12.47 -3.55 -1.89
N VAL A 296 11.69 -2.51 -2.17
CA VAL A 296 11.11 -1.61 -1.15
C VAL A 296 10.31 -2.38 -0.10
N PHE A 297 9.65 -3.46 -0.50
CA PHE A 297 8.88 -4.36 0.35
C PHE A 297 9.64 -5.66 0.67
N ASN A 298 10.96 -5.56 0.88
CA ASN A 298 11.80 -6.72 1.24
C ASN A 298 11.66 -7.90 0.26
N ARG A 299 11.34 -7.62 -1.00
CA ARG A 299 10.99 -8.60 -2.04
C ARG A 299 9.96 -9.63 -1.59
N VAL A 300 8.90 -9.17 -0.91
CA VAL A 300 7.78 -10.02 -0.50
C VAL A 300 7.03 -10.56 -1.71
N TYR A 301 6.64 -11.82 -1.63
CA TYR A 301 5.82 -12.45 -2.65
C TYR A 301 4.85 -13.46 -2.03
N LEU A 302 3.70 -13.62 -2.68
CA LEU A 302 2.65 -14.55 -2.32
C LEU A 302 2.47 -15.56 -3.46
N VAL A 303 2.79 -16.81 -3.22
CA VAL A 303 2.61 -17.92 -4.18
C VAL A 303 1.23 -18.51 -3.99
N LEU A 304 0.46 -18.65 -5.09
CA LEU A 304 -0.86 -19.28 -5.08
C LEU A 304 -0.76 -20.68 -5.69
N TYR A 305 -1.35 -21.69 -5.04
CA TYR A 305 -1.25 -23.07 -5.51
C TYR A 305 -2.44 -23.93 -5.05
N HIS A 306 -2.61 -25.07 -5.70
CA HIS A 306 -3.52 -26.11 -5.21
C HIS A 306 -2.82 -26.89 -4.07
N PRO A 307 -3.47 -27.16 -2.93
CA PRO A 307 -2.83 -27.76 -1.75
C PRO A 307 -2.03 -29.03 -2.05
N LEU A 308 -2.48 -29.85 -3.00
CA LEU A 308 -1.76 -31.07 -3.42
C LEU A 308 -0.37 -30.81 -4.05
N ARG A 309 -0.07 -29.56 -4.39
CA ARG A 309 1.20 -29.15 -5.01
C ARG A 309 2.12 -28.36 -4.07
N GLU A 310 1.81 -28.34 -2.77
CA GLU A 310 2.64 -27.64 -1.77
C GLU A 310 4.09 -28.14 -1.77
N GLY A 311 4.29 -29.46 -1.88
CA GLY A 311 5.63 -30.05 -1.95
C GLY A 311 6.47 -29.51 -3.13
N GLU A 312 5.85 -29.19 -4.27
CA GLU A 312 6.55 -28.59 -5.42
C GLU A 312 6.96 -27.14 -5.11
N VAL A 313 6.08 -26.38 -4.45
CA VAL A 313 6.40 -25.00 -4.02
C VAL A 313 7.57 -25.03 -3.05
N LEU A 314 7.53 -25.88 -2.02
CA LEU A 314 8.62 -26.03 -1.05
C LEU A 314 9.94 -26.48 -1.71
N ALA A 315 9.91 -27.37 -2.68
CA ALA A 315 11.09 -27.79 -3.44
C ALA A 315 11.69 -26.63 -4.26
N ILE A 316 10.87 -25.69 -4.77
CA ILE A 316 11.33 -24.49 -5.46
C ILE A 316 11.92 -23.47 -4.48
N LEU A 317 11.31 -23.32 -3.32
CA LEU A 317 11.79 -22.43 -2.27
C LEU A 317 13.12 -22.91 -1.69
N GLY A 318 13.32 -24.23 -1.61
CA GLY A 318 14.52 -24.83 -1.03
C GLY A 318 14.69 -24.44 0.44
N GLU A 319 15.85 -23.89 0.82
CA GLU A 319 16.11 -23.48 2.20
C GLU A 319 15.16 -22.37 2.70
N ASP A 320 14.60 -21.56 1.80
CA ASP A 320 13.58 -20.54 2.16
C ASP A 320 12.20 -21.14 2.46
N GLY A 321 12.06 -22.45 2.37
CA GLY A 321 10.96 -23.18 2.97
C GLY A 321 10.94 -23.08 4.50
N ASP A 322 12.11 -22.89 5.13
CA ASP A 322 12.29 -22.58 6.54
C ASP A 322 12.23 -21.04 6.74
N GLU A 323 11.33 -20.58 7.58
CA GLU A 323 11.07 -19.14 7.78
C GLU A 323 12.29 -18.43 8.38
N THR A 324 12.95 -19.03 9.35
CA THR A 324 14.12 -18.41 10.00
C THR A 324 15.26 -18.22 9.00
N ARG A 325 15.57 -19.26 8.21
CA ARG A 325 16.61 -19.17 7.17
C ARG A 325 16.27 -18.17 6.09
N MET A 326 15.01 -18.12 5.69
CA MET A 326 14.52 -17.13 4.72
C MET A 326 14.76 -15.71 5.22
N LEU A 327 14.38 -15.41 6.48
CA LEU A 327 14.56 -14.10 7.11
C LEU A 327 16.04 -13.75 7.30
N GLU A 328 16.88 -14.69 7.75
CA GLU A 328 18.33 -14.47 7.89
C GLU A 328 18.99 -14.14 6.55
N ARG A 329 18.60 -14.84 5.47
CA ARG A 329 19.11 -14.55 4.14
C ARG A 329 18.60 -13.21 3.62
N ALA A 330 17.32 -12.87 3.81
CA ALA A 330 16.77 -11.58 3.43
C ALA A 330 17.46 -10.43 4.20
N LEU A 331 17.78 -10.65 5.47
CA LEU A 331 18.54 -9.74 6.32
C LEU A 331 19.97 -9.53 5.77
N ALA A 332 20.67 -10.60 5.42
CA ALA A 332 22.01 -10.52 4.85
C ALA A 332 21.99 -9.73 3.52
N THR A 333 21.03 -10.04 2.64
CA THR A 333 20.82 -9.29 1.38
C THR A 333 20.57 -7.80 1.64
N ALA A 334 19.74 -7.45 2.61
CA ALA A 334 19.47 -6.05 2.93
C ALA A 334 20.73 -5.29 3.40
N TYR A 335 21.62 -5.94 4.18
CA TYR A 335 22.89 -5.36 4.56
C TYR A 335 23.85 -5.20 3.37
N GLU A 336 23.94 -6.19 2.48
CA GLU A 336 24.76 -6.10 1.26
C GLU A 336 24.32 -4.93 0.38
N GLU A 337 23.03 -4.73 0.24
CA GLU A 337 22.45 -3.64 -0.55
C GLU A 337 22.72 -2.25 0.05
N ILE A 338 22.74 -2.13 1.39
CA ILE A 338 23.12 -0.89 2.06
C ILE A 338 24.61 -0.61 1.87
N ALA A 339 25.44 -1.65 1.94
CA ALA A 339 26.90 -1.51 1.82
C ALA A 339 27.34 -1.14 0.39
N ALA A 340 26.60 -1.54 -0.64
CA ALA A 340 26.90 -1.32 -2.05
C ALA A 340 25.69 -0.74 -2.82
N PRO A 341 25.25 0.49 -2.50
CA PRO A 341 24.14 1.10 -3.22
C PRO A 341 24.52 1.39 -4.67
N PRO A 342 23.59 1.26 -5.64
CA PRO A 342 23.87 1.56 -7.03
C PRO A 342 24.13 3.06 -7.24
N SER A 343 24.95 3.39 -8.21
CA SER A 343 25.21 4.78 -8.58
C SER A 343 24.05 5.44 -9.32
N THR A 344 23.19 4.64 -9.93
CA THR A 344 21.98 5.09 -10.67
C THR A 344 20.83 4.13 -10.40
N CYS A 345 19.63 4.67 -10.31
CA CYS A 345 18.40 3.91 -10.15
C CYS A 345 17.52 4.06 -11.40
N VAL A 346 16.80 3.00 -11.76
CA VAL A 346 15.99 2.96 -12.99
C VAL A 346 14.51 3.23 -12.74
N ALA A 347 14.07 3.09 -11.49
CA ALA A 347 12.66 3.16 -11.13
C ALA A 347 12.34 4.12 -9.96
N TYR A 348 13.31 4.42 -9.10
CA TYR A 348 13.09 5.35 -8.00
C TYR A 348 13.05 6.80 -8.47
N ALA A 349 12.21 7.60 -7.83
CA ALA A 349 12.22 9.04 -8.02
C ALA A 349 13.53 9.67 -7.49
N ARG A 350 14.13 9.07 -6.46
CA ARG A 350 15.38 9.49 -5.84
C ARG A 350 16.20 8.25 -5.46
N CYS A 351 17.43 8.17 -5.95
CA CYS A 351 18.27 7.01 -5.68
C CYS A 351 18.80 6.93 -4.25
N GLU A 352 18.87 8.06 -3.54
CA GLU A 352 19.20 8.10 -2.11
C GLU A 352 18.20 7.35 -1.23
N ASP A 353 16.96 7.14 -1.69
CA ASP A 353 15.97 6.33 -0.98
C ASP A 353 16.38 4.85 -0.91
N TRP A 354 17.34 4.42 -1.72
CA TRP A 354 17.88 3.05 -1.72
C TRP A 354 18.36 2.61 -0.34
N VAL A 355 19.21 3.42 0.29
CA VAL A 355 19.77 3.11 1.62
C VAL A 355 18.68 3.20 2.69
N THR A 356 17.76 4.15 2.56
CA THR A 356 16.63 4.33 3.48
C THR A 356 15.74 3.10 3.53
N PHE A 357 15.31 2.58 2.36
CA PHE A 357 14.52 1.35 2.28
C PHE A 357 15.32 0.11 2.69
N GLY A 358 16.64 0.09 2.41
CA GLY A 358 17.52 -0.97 2.90
C GLY A 358 17.50 -1.09 4.42
N TRP A 359 17.66 0.01 5.15
CA TRP A 359 17.57 0.03 6.60
C TRP A 359 16.17 -0.35 7.11
N PHE A 360 15.14 0.04 6.40
CA PHE A 360 13.78 -0.38 6.74
C PHE A 360 13.62 -1.91 6.61
N ASN A 361 14.13 -2.51 5.53
CA ASN A 361 14.13 -3.97 5.32
C ASN A 361 14.96 -4.71 6.38
N VAL A 362 16.12 -4.16 6.78
CA VAL A 362 16.89 -4.69 7.92
C VAL A 362 16.01 -4.73 9.17
N GLY A 363 15.32 -3.63 9.49
CA GLY A 363 14.38 -3.58 10.61
C GLY A 363 13.26 -4.62 10.49
N THR A 364 12.68 -4.78 9.30
CA THR A 364 11.59 -5.74 9.04
C THR A 364 12.05 -7.18 9.29
N ASN A 365 13.22 -7.57 8.76
CA ASN A 365 13.75 -8.91 8.98
C ASN A 365 14.13 -9.17 10.45
N LEU A 366 14.78 -8.19 11.10
CA LEU A 366 15.13 -8.29 12.52
C LEU A 366 13.89 -8.40 13.42
N ASN A 367 12.84 -7.61 13.12
CA ASN A 367 11.58 -7.65 13.85
C ASN A 367 10.93 -9.04 13.72
N ALA A 368 10.86 -9.58 12.51
CA ALA A 368 10.31 -10.92 12.27
C ALA A 368 11.15 -12.03 12.93
N LEU A 369 12.46 -11.83 13.13
CA LEU A 369 13.35 -12.70 13.89
C LEU A 369 13.25 -12.51 15.42
N GLY A 370 12.36 -11.64 15.91
CA GLY A 370 12.21 -11.34 17.34
C GLY A 370 13.35 -10.49 17.93
N ARG A 371 14.22 -9.90 17.10
CA ARG A 371 15.37 -9.05 17.51
C ARG A 371 14.94 -7.60 17.60
N PHE A 372 14.03 -7.32 18.52
CA PHE A 372 13.30 -6.03 18.57
C PHE A 372 14.18 -4.81 18.83
N GLU A 373 15.22 -4.92 19.66
CA GLU A 373 16.17 -3.83 19.93
C GLU A 373 16.94 -3.45 18.66
N ASP A 374 17.46 -4.45 17.96
CA ASP A 374 18.17 -4.25 16.69
C ASP A 374 17.23 -3.71 15.61
N ALA A 375 16.00 -4.23 15.55
CA ALA A 375 14.96 -3.77 14.62
C ALA A 375 14.62 -2.29 14.86
N ALA A 376 14.41 -1.90 16.12
CA ALA A 376 14.15 -0.51 16.50
C ALA A 376 15.30 0.41 16.09
N ALA A 377 16.55 -0.03 16.27
CA ALA A 377 17.73 0.72 15.83
C ALA A 377 17.79 0.88 14.31
N ALA A 378 17.48 -0.18 13.54
CA ALA A 378 17.45 -0.14 12.09
C ALA A 378 16.34 0.81 11.57
N TYR A 379 15.15 0.76 12.16
CA TYR A 379 14.06 1.70 11.85
C TYR A 379 14.41 3.15 12.19
N ASP A 380 15.15 3.38 13.28
CA ASP A 380 15.68 4.70 13.61
C ASP A 380 16.64 5.22 12.53
N HIS A 381 17.47 4.33 11.95
CA HIS A 381 18.32 4.70 10.82
C HIS A 381 17.49 5.09 9.59
N ALA A 382 16.50 4.29 9.21
CA ALA A 382 15.61 4.60 8.11
C ALA A 382 14.88 5.94 8.30
N ARG A 383 14.35 6.20 9.51
CA ARG A 383 13.66 7.45 9.86
C ARG A 383 14.60 8.67 9.78
N ARG A 384 15.85 8.55 10.23
CA ARG A 384 16.86 9.64 10.13
C ARG A 384 17.21 9.96 8.68
N LEU A 385 17.21 8.98 7.80
CA LEU A 385 17.45 9.15 6.36
C LEU A 385 16.23 9.72 5.63
N GLY A 386 15.10 9.90 6.30
CA GLY A 386 13.90 10.47 5.71
C GLY A 386 12.97 9.41 5.11
N LEU A 387 12.67 8.36 5.88
CA LEU A 387 11.73 7.30 5.44
C LEU A 387 10.39 7.89 5.02
N HIS A 388 9.93 7.51 3.84
CA HIS A 388 8.67 7.97 3.26
C HIS A 388 7.48 7.61 4.16
N HIS A 389 6.60 8.57 4.45
CA HIS A 389 5.51 8.41 5.43
C HIS A 389 4.52 7.31 5.08
N ARG A 390 4.32 7.01 3.78
CA ARG A 390 3.40 5.95 3.34
C ARG A 390 3.90 4.53 3.62
N MET A 391 5.15 4.34 4.03
CA MET A 391 5.60 2.99 4.43
C MET A 391 4.76 2.43 5.57
N LEU A 392 4.34 3.27 6.53
CA LEU A 392 3.44 2.87 7.61
C LEU A 392 1.95 2.79 7.22
N TRP A 393 1.62 2.88 5.93
CA TRP A 393 0.31 2.47 5.42
C TRP A 393 0.26 0.97 5.11
N TYR A 394 1.42 0.31 4.98
CA TYR A 394 1.56 -1.06 4.50
C TYR A 394 2.34 -1.96 5.45
N GLN A 395 3.30 -1.43 6.20
CA GLN A 395 4.21 -2.21 7.04
C GLN A 395 4.31 -1.62 8.45
N PHE A 396 3.94 -2.40 9.44
CA PHE A 396 3.74 -1.94 10.83
C PHE A 396 4.85 -2.39 11.79
N GLY A 397 5.90 -3.03 11.30
CA GLY A 397 7.05 -3.48 12.10
C GLY A 397 7.68 -2.41 13.00
N PRO A 398 7.77 -1.12 12.60
CA PRO A 398 8.25 -0.07 13.51
C PRO A 398 7.41 0.07 14.79
N TYR A 399 6.09 -0.06 14.72
CA TYR A 399 5.24 -0.02 15.91
C TYR A 399 5.54 -1.17 16.85
N GLU A 400 5.66 -2.39 16.30
CA GLU A 400 5.94 -3.59 17.05
C GLU A 400 7.29 -3.52 17.76
N ALA A 401 8.36 -3.20 17.01
CA ALA A 401 9.71 -3.09 17.56
C ALA A 401 9.81 -2.04 18.66
N TYR A 402 9.23 -0.86 18.46
CA TYR A 402 9.23 0.18 19.48
C TYR A 402 8.36 -0.19 20.68
N TYR A 403 7.23 -0.84 20.46
CA TYR A 403 6.40 -1.31 21.57
C TYR A 403 7.12 -2.36 22.41
N ALA A 404 7.72 -3.38 21.77
CA ALA A 404 8.43 -4.45 22.42
C ALA A 404 9.65 -3.95 23.24
N THR A 405 10.26 -2.84 22.81
CA THR A 405 11.38 -2.19 23.50
C THR A 405 10.96 -1.10 24.50
N GLY A 406 9.64 -0.97 24.78
CA GLY A 406 9.12 0.01 25.74
C GLY A 406 9.17 1.46 25.27
N ARG A 407 9.36 1.70 23.97
CA ARG A 407 9.43 3.04 23.37
C ARG A 407 8.03 3.51 22.93
N TYR A 408 7.12 3.60 23.90
CA TYR A 408 5.70 3.89 23.66
C TYR A 408 5.45 5.27 23.08
N GLU A 409 6.26 6.26 23.42
CA GLU A 409 6.21 7.61 22.85
C GLU A 409 6.48 7.59 21.33
N ASP A 410 7.46 6.80 20.89
CA ASP A 410 7.75 6.63 19.46
C ASP A 410 6.57 5.98 18.72
N VAL A 411 5.93 4.95 19.29
CA VAL A 411 4.72 4.34 18.74
C VAL A 411 3.61 5.37 18.58
N ILE A 412 3.35 6.17 19.63
CA ILE A 412 2.28 7.18 19.60
C ILE A 412 2.60 8.27 18.58
N ALA A 413 3.86 8.74 18.51
CA ALA A 413 4.28 9.77 17.57
C ALA A 413 4.12 9.29 16.10
N LEU A 414 4.58 8.08 15.79
CA LEU A 414 4.45 7.49 14.47
C LEU A 414 2.99 7.26 14.10
N ALA A 415 2.18 6.71 15.01
CA ALA A 415 0.76 6.49 14.75
C ALA A 415 0.01 7.81 14.53
N ASN A 416 0.34 8.87 15.27
CA ASN A 416 -0.24 10.19 15.05
C ASN A 416 0.13 10.74 13.66
N ALA A 417 1.40 10.61 13.25
CA ALA A 417 1.86 11.05 11.93
C ALA A 417 1.16 10.26 10.80
N THR A 418 1.06 8.96 10.93
CA THR A 418 0.40 8.08 9.95
C THR A 418 -1.09 8.40 9.85
N LEU A 419 -1.79 8.51 10.98
CA LEU A 419 -3.23 8.83 11.02
C LEU A 419 -3.54 10.25 10.53
N ALA A 420 -2.59 11.17 10.54
CA ALA A 420 -2.75 12.49 9.92
C ALA A 420 -2.80 12.40 8.39
N THR A 421 -2.20 11.39 7.78
CA THR A 421 -2.15 11.16 6.32
C THR A 421 -3.19 10.13 5.85
N ALA A 422 -3.49 9.13 6.68
CA ALA A 422 -4.46 8.07 6.41
C ALA A 422 -5.25 7.77 7.70
N SER A 423 -6.40 8.42 7.85
CA SER A 423 -7.17 8.40 9.11
C SER A 423 -7.95 7.10 9.37
N ASN A 424 -7.84 6.11 8.48
CA ASN A 424 -8.65 4.89 8.50
C ASN A 424 -7.81 3.61 8.72
N LEU A 425 -6.56 3.76 9.14
CA LEU A 425 -5.67 2.62 9.38
C LEU A 425 -5.89 2.08 10.80
N GLU A 426 -6.58 0.95 10.90
CA GLU A 426 -6.90 0.28 12.15
C GLU A 426 -5.66 -0.14 12.92
N GLU A 427 -4.60 -0.56 12.24
CA GLU A 427 -3.35 -0.98 12.87
C GLU A 427 -2.67 0.19 13.59
N SER A 428 -2.71 1.39 13.01
CA SER A 428 -2.18 2.59 13.66
C SER A 428 -2.96 2.96 14.92
N TYR A 429 -4.29 2.78 14.92
CA TYR A 429 -5.09 2.93 16.14
C TYR A 429 -4.77 1.83 17.14
N TYR A 430 -4.68 0.59 16.71
CA TYR A 430 -4.35 -0.54 17.57
C TYR A 430 -3.02 -0.34 18.28
N TRP A 431 -1.95 -0.07 17.58
CA TRP A 431 -0.63 0.11 18.17
C TRP A 431 -0.56 1.33 19.08
N ARG A 432 -1.24 2.42 18.73
CA ARG A 432 -1.35 3.59 19.61
C ARG A 432 -2.16 3.26 20.86
N GLY A 433 -3.21 2.50 20.74
CA GLY A 433 -4.02 1.99 21.87
C GLY A 433 -3.17 1.11 22.79
N MET A 434 -2.39 0.19 22.25
CA MET A 434 -1.47 -0.66 23.01
C MET A 434 -0.42 0.17 23.79
N ALA A 435 0.20 1.15 23.12
CA ALA A 435 1.18 2.01 23.75
C ALA A 435 0.56 2.88 24.87
N ARG A 436 -0.62 3.44 24.65
CA ARG A 436 -1.38 4.18 25.67
C ARG A 436 -1.77 3.31 26.86
N LEU A 437 -2.19 2.08 26.60
CA LEU A 437 -2.53 1.12 27.65
C LEU A 437 -1.31 0.82 28.53
N ALA A 438 -0.14 0.59 27.90
CA ALA A 438 1.12 0.36 28.59
C ALA A 438 1.57 1.56 29.45
N GLN A 439 1.20 2.78 29.06
CA GLN A 439 1.44 4.01 29.83
C GLN A 439 0.36 4.33 30.87
N GLY A 440 -0.69 3.53 30.98
CA GLY A 440 -1.79 3.75 31.91
C GLY A 440 -2.90 4.71 31.42
N ASP A 441 -2.82 5.19 30.16
CA ASP A 441 -3.93 5.96 29.56
C ASP A 441 -5.05 5.01 29.07
N ILE A 442 -5.75 4.42 30.04
CA ILE A 442 -6.81 3.44 29.79
C ILE A 442 -7.93 4.02 28.92
N LYS A 443 -8.32 5.29 29.18
CA LYS A 443 -9.37 5.96 28.39
C LYS A 443 -8.94 6.24 26.95
N GLY A 444 -7.69 6.60 26.75
CA GLY A 444 -7.10 6.82 25.42
C GLY A 444 -7.01 5.52 24.64
N ALA A 445 -6.56 4.45 25.29
CA ALA A 445 -6.46 3.12 24.71
C ALA A 445 -7.83 2.60 24.25
N ARG A 446 -8.85 2.69 25.11
CA ARG A 446 -10.24 2.31 24.76
C ARG A 446 -10.72 3.01 23.48
N ARG A 447 -10.59 4.34 23.44
CA ARG A 447 -10.99 5.12 22.24
C ARG A 447 -10.27 4.68 20.97
N ASP A 448 -9.00 4.31 21.06
CA ASP A 448 -8.22 3.86 19.93
C ASP A 448 -8.66 2.47 19.45
N PHE A 449 -8.87 1.51 20.35
CA PHE A 449 -9.39 0.19 19.97
C PHE A 449 -10.81 0.24 19.40
N GLU A 450 -11.70 1.07 19.96
CA GLU A 450 -13.03 1.33 19.41
C GLU A 450 -12.95 1.94 18.00
N LYS A 451 -11.96 2.79 17.74
CA LYS A 451 -11.72 3.33 16.41
C LYS A 451 -11.19 2.27 15.45
N ALA A 452 -10.26 1.43 15.87
CA ALA A 452 -9.79 0.30 15.08
C ALA A 452 -10.97 -0.61 14.66
N LEU A 453 -11.83 -0.99 15.61
CA LEU A 453 -13.01 -1.79 15.31
C LEU A 453 -14.07 -1.08 14.46
N ARG A 454 -14.11 0.24 14.47
CA ARG A 454 -14.99 0.99 13.56
C ARG A 454 -14.55 0.84 12.11
N TYR A 455 -13.25 0.83 11.83
CA TYR A 455 -12.70 0.70 10.48
C TYR A 455 -12.58 -0.77 10.06
N HIS A 456 -12.29 -1.66 11.01
CA HIS A 456 -12.24 -3.10 10.77
C HIS A 456 -13.14 -3.85 11.79
N PRO A 457 -14.45 -3.96 11.53
CA PRO A 457 -15.37 -4.66 12.42
C PRO A 457 -14.98 -6.12 12.63
N GLY A 458 -14.89 -6.54 13.90
CA GLY A 458 -14.55 -7.92 14.25
C GLY A 458 -13.06 -8.25 14.27
N TRP A 459 -12.18 -7.28 14.05
CA TRP A 459 -10.73 -7.50 14.06
C TRP A 459 -10.23 -7.91 15.45
N SER A 460 -9.76 -9.17 15.55
CA SER A 460 -9.43 -9.79 16.83
C SER A 460 -8.38 -9.03 17.65
N PRO A 461 -7.28 -8.46 17.08
CA PRO A 461 -6.32 -7.73 17.89
C PRO A 461 -6.92 -6.57 18.66
N ALA A 462 -7.85 -5.81 18.06
CA ALA A 462 -8.51 -4.69 18.73
C ALA A 462 -9.57 -5.15 19.73
N GLN A 463 -10.24 -6.30 19.50
CA GLN A 463 -11.14 -6.91 20.49
C GLN A 463 -10.35 -7.35 21.73
N ASP A 464 -9.20 -8.00 21.55
CA ASP A 464 -8.32 -8.40 22.64
C ASP A 464 -7.75 -7.18 23.38
N GLY A 465 -7.47 -6.10 22.66
CA GLY A 465 -7.10 -4.82 23.25
C GLY A 465 -8.17 -4.25 24.17
N LEU A 466 -9.45 -4.26 23.75
CA LEU A 466 -10.57 -3.85 24.59
C LEU A 466 -10.78 -4.76 25.81
N ALA A 467 -10.64 -6.06 25.66
CA ALA A 467 -10.72 -6.99 26.78
C ALA A 467 -9.65 -6.70 27.86
N LYS A 468 -8.41 -6.37 27.46
CA LYS A 468 -7.35 -5.92 28.39
C LYS A 468 -7.74 -4.62 29.10
N VAL A 469 -8.32 -3.66 28.38
CA VAL A 469 -8.82 -2.40 28.98
C VAL A 469 -9.87 -2.71 30.06
N GLU A 470 -10.85 -3.56 29.76
CA GLU A 470 -11.91 -3.94 30.70
C GLU A 470 -11.36 -4.65 31.95
N GLU A 471 -10.32 -5.47 31.78
CA GLU A 471 -9.67 -6.12 32.91
C GLU A 471 -8.96 -5.08 33.82
N MET A 472 -8.29 -4.09 33.24
CA MET A 472 -7.60 -3.05 34.00
C MET A 472 -8.56 -2.09 34.73
N GLU A 473 -9.76 -1.82 34.17
CA GLU A 473 -10.78 -0.99 34.81
C GLU A 473 -11.45 -1.68 36.01
N LYS A 474 -11.42 -3.02 36.09
CA LYS A 474 -11.97 -3.80 37.19
C LYS A 474 -11.03 -3.90 38.42
N ARG A 475 -9.75 -3.56 38.22
CA ARG A 475 -8.72 -3.53 39.29
C ARG A 475 -8.66 -2.19 39.99
#